data_ff21aec5a13962bcafddf86906500413
#
_entry.id   ff21aec5a13962bcafddf86906500413
#
_cell.length_a   1.000
_cell.length_b   1.000
_cell.length_c   1.000
_cell.angle_alpha   90.00
_cell.angle_beta   90.00
_cell.angle_gamma   90.00
#
_symmetry.space_group_name_H-M   'P 1'
#
loop_
_entity.id
_entity.type
_entity.pdbx_description
1 polymer ?
#
loop_
_entity_poly.entity_id
_entity_poly.type
_entity_poly.pdbx_seq_one_letter_code
_entity_poly.pdbx_strand_id
1 'polypeptide(L)'
;VEVVWGDTDRCPYSVGESGSRTTIQTGLAVVQAVEELRSQIADQGMPNGGDVLIGTATPVPTTDGKTRQCFCAHYVEVEVDTRIGTTRILKYTAVHESGRIINPTTARDQIRGATIQGIGQALHEDLLYDSDSGQPLTPGYYRARHLTHQDVPDIDVTFIEVDDGYGPFGAKTAGESGIILAPAAVANAVANATGNRMTSLPIT
;
A
#
# COMPACT_ATOMS: atom_id res chain seq x y z
N VAL A 1 -29.12 -7.02 -0.87
CA VAL A 1 -27.92 -7.72 -0.38
C VAL A 1 -27.31 -6.90 0.72
N GLU A 2 -27.09 -7.50 1.88
CA GLU A 2 -26.37 -6.91 3.01
C GLU A 2 -24.97 -7.52 3.07
N VAL A 3 -23.96 -6.71 3.32
CA VAL A 3 -22.59 -7.17 3.56
C VAL A 3 -22.26 -6.90 5.02
N VAL A 4 -21.86 -7.97 5.74
CA VAL A 4 -21.46 -7.87 7.14
C VAL A 4 -19.95 -8.01 7.23
N TRP A 5 -19.28 -7.04 7.86
CA TRP A 5 -17.84 -7.03 8.09
C TRP A 5 -17.51 -6.37 9.44
N GLY A 6 -16.33 -6.70 10.00
CA GLY A 6 -15.85 -6.07 11.23
C GLY A 6 -16.64 -6.42 12.50
N ASP A 7 -17.47 -7.43 12.43
CA ASP A 7 -18.27 -7.95 13.56
C ASP A 7 -17.72 -9.31 13.96
N THR A 8 -17.07 -9.40 15.11
CA THR A 8 -16.41 -10.63 15.58
C THR A 8 -17.37 -11.73 15.98
N ASP A 9 -18.65 -11.42 16.19
CA ASP A 9 -19.69 -12.41 16.54
C ASP A 9 -20.34 -13.02 15.27
N ARG A 10 -20.26 -12.34 14.12
CA ARG A 10 -20.95 -12.72 12.89
C ARG A 10 -20.01 -13.09 11.75
N CYS A 11 -18.80 -12.54 11.75
CA CYS A 11 -17.81 -12.76 10.68
C CYS A 11 -16.89 -13.93 10.99
N PRO A 12 -16.46 -14.72 9.99
CA PRO A 12 -15.43 -15.72 10.18
C PRO A 12 -14.08 -15.09 10.56
N TYR A 13 -13.19 -15.91 11.11
CA TYR A 13 -11.84 -15.47 11.45
C TYR A 13 -11.09 -14.93 10.23
N SER A 14 -10.42 -13.80 10.44
CA SER A 14 -9.49 -13.21 9.48
C SER A 14 -8.14 -12.96 10.14
N VAL A 15 -7.06 -13.27 9.44
CA VAL A 15 -5.69 -12.98 9.92
C VAL A 15 -5.35 -11.48 9.89
N GLY A 16 -6.28 -10.63 9.47
CA GLY A 16 -6.06 -9.20 9.35
C GLY A 16 -5.19 -8.82 8.15
N GLU A 17 -4.86 -7.53 8.07
CA GLU A 17 -4.05 -6.99 6.98
C GLU A 17 -2.55 -7.14 7.29
N SER A 18 -1.80 -7.66 6.33
CA SER A 18 -0.34 -7.76 6.35
C SER A 18 0.17 -8.10 4.95
N GLY A 19 1.31 -7.55 4.54
CA GLY A 19 1.92 -7.84 3.24
C GLY A 19 1.06 -7.45 2.04
N SER A 20 0.24 -6.41 2.19
CA SER A 20 -0.62 -5.85 1.10
C SER A 20 -1.63 -6.83 0.52
N ARG A 21 -2.11 -7.79 1.29
CA ARG A 21 -2.95 -8.91 0.81
C ARG A 21 -4.45 -8.65 0.85
N THR A 22 -4.93 -7.53 1.40
CA THR A 22 -6.38 -7.28 1.59
C THR A 22 -7.18 -7.47 0.31
N THR A 23 -6.79 -6.81 -0.77
CA THR A 23 -7.51 -6.92 -2.05
C THR A 23 -7.55 -8.36 -2.56
N ILE A 24 -6.44 -9.08 -2.45
CA ILE A 24 -6.37 -10.48 -2.93
C ILE A 24 -7.19 -11.38 -2.03
N GLN A 25 -6.86 -11.45 -0.74
CA GLN A 25 -7.45 -12.46 0.15
C GLN A 25 -8.91 -12.14 0.48
N THR A 26 -9.20 -10.95 0.95
CA THR A 26 -10.57 -10.55 1.28
C THR A 26 -11.44 -10.45 0.03
N GLY A 27 -10.88 -9.94 -1.07
CA GLY A 27 -11.60 -9.90 -2.34
C GLY A 27 -11.95 -11.29 -2.89
N LEU A 28 -11.04 -12.26 -2.80
CA LEU A 28 -11.35 -13.66 -3.15
C LEU A 28 -12.42 -14.27 -2.24
N ALA A 29 -12.38 -13.98 -0.94
CA ALA A 29 -13.42 -14.44 -0.02
C ALA A 29 -14.79 -13.86 -0.38
N VAL A 30 -14.87 -12.60 -0.74
CA VAL A 30 -16.13 -11.99 -1.22
C VAL A 30 -16.64 -12.68 -2.48
N VAL A 31 -15.77 -12.94 -3.45
CA VAL A 31 -16.15 -13.68 -4.68
C VAL A 31 -16.67 -15.06 -4.33
N GLN A 32 -15.99 -15.82 -3.48
CA GLN A 32 -16.40 -17.16 -3.06
C GLN A 32 -17.75 -17.14 -2.31
N ALA A 33 -17.96 -16.18 -1.40
CA ALA A 33 -19.23 -16.03 -0.70
C ALA A 33 -20.40 -15.73 -1.66
N VAL A 34 -20.16 -14.93 -2.71
CA VAL A 34 -21.15 -14.64 -3.74
C VAL A 34 -21.44 -15.88 -4.60
N GLU A 35 -20.41 -16.67 -4.92
CA GLU A 35 -20.59 -17.92 -5.67
C GLU A 35 -21.38 -18.95 -4.86
N GLU A 36 -21.13 -19.05 -3.55
CA GLU A 36 -21.95 -19.88 -2.66
C GLU A 36 -23.41 -19.45 -2.65
N LEU A 37 -23.70 -18.15 -2.52
CA LEU A 37 -25.06 -17.63 -2.62
C LEU A 37 -25.72 -17.94 -3.96
N ARG A 38 -24.99 -17.83 -5.06
CA ARG A 38 -25.51 -18.18 -6.39
C ARG A 38 -25.87 -19.66 -6.49
N SER A 39 -25.06 -20.54 -5.91
CA SER A 39 -25.36 -21.99 -5.86
C SER A 39 -26.59 -22.25 -5.02
N GLN A 40 -26.75 -21.66 -3.85
CA GLN A 40 -27.93 -21.80 -3.01
C GLN A 40 -29.20 -21.34 -3.73
N ILE A 41 -29.14 -20.22 -4.45
CA ILE A 41 -30.28 -19.71 -5.25
C ILE A 41 -30.62 -20.67 -6.41
N ALA A 42 -29.61 -21.23 -7.05
CA ALA A 42 -29.85 -22.18 -8.15
C ALA A 42 -30.54 -23.46 -7.66
N ASP A 43 -30.17 -23.92 -6.45
CA ASP A 43 -30.68 -25.18 -5.89
C ASP A 43 -32.08 -25.03 -5.22
N GLN A 44 -32.32 -23.90 -4.55
CA GLN A 44 -33.47 -23.67 -3.68
C GLN A 44 -34.43 -22.60 -4.21
N GLY A 45 -34.03 -21.85 -5.23
CA GLY A 45 -34.74 -20.67 -5.71
C GLY A 45 -34.45 -19.42 -4.90
N MET A 46 -35.00 -18.28 -5.33
CA MET A 46 -34.93 -17.04 -4.57
C MET A 46 -35.67 -17.16 -3.22
N PRO A 47 -35.13 -16.61 -2.13
CA PRO A 47 -35.77 -16.67 -0.82
C PRO A 47 -37.15 -15.96 -0.87
N ASN A 48 -38.16 -16.58 -0.24
CA ASN A 48 -39.45 -15.96 -0.06
C ASN A 48 -39.51 -15.12 1.21
N GLY A 49 -40.38 -14.12 1.26
CA GLY A 49 -40.43 -13.03 2.24
C GLY A 49 -40.15 -13.46 3.69
N GLY A 50 -38.99 -13.13 4.16
CA GLY A 50 -38.48 -13.42 5.51
C GLY A 50 -37.33 -14.45 5.57
N ASP A 51 -37.08 -15.23 4.52
CA ASP A 51 -35.97 -16.14 4.45
C ASP A 51 -34.68 -15.41 4.07
N VAL A 52 -33.57 -15.81 4.67
CA VAL A 52 -32.25 -15.23 4.42
C VAL A 52 -31.30 -16.32 3.95
N LEU A 53 -30.70 -16.13 2.78
CA LEU A 53 -29.57 -16.94 2.33
C LEU A 53 -28.26 -16.25 2.73
N ILE A 54 -27.31 -17.02 3.24
CA ILE A 54 -26.03 -16.51 3.70
C ILE A 54 -24.92 -17.24 2.93
N GLY A 55 -24.07 -16.46 2.25
CA GLY A 55 -22.82 -16.94 1.71
C GLY A 55 -21.66 -16.51 2.61
N THR A 56 -20.81 -17.45 2.96
CA THR A 56 -19.66 -17.21 3.85
C THR A 56 -18.40 -17.83 3.26
N ALA A 57 -17.30 -17.08 3.28
CA ALA A 57 -16.00 -17.62 2.89
C ALA A 57 -14.88 -17.06 3.76
N THR A 58 -13.90 -17.91 4.01
CA THR A 58 -12.66 -17.51 4.68
C THR A 58 -11.55 -17.41 3.64
N PRO A 59 -10.77 -16.32 3.63
CA PRO A 59 -9.67 -16.18 2.69
C PRO A 59 -8.65 -17.32 2.87
N VAL A 60 -8.42 -18.09 1.84
CA VAL A 60 -7.39 -19.14 1.81
C VAL A 60 -6.29 -18.70 0.86
N PRO A 61 -5.02 -18.68 1.27
CA PRO A 61 -3.92 -18.43 0.35
C PRO A 61 -3.92 -19.51 -0.73
N THR A 62 -3.97 -19.12 -1.98
CA THR A 62 -3.78 -20.06 -3.08
C THR A 62 -2.29 -20.39 -3.20
N THR A 63 -1.94 -21.64 -2.98
CA THR A 63 -0.57 -22.16 -3.11
C THR A 63 -0.51 -23.05 -4.37
N ASP A 64 -0.44 -22.44 -5.54
CA ASP A 64 -0.24 -23.17 -6.80
C ASP A 64 1.23 -23.29 -7.21
N GLY A 65 2.14 -22.92 -6.28
CA GLY A 65 3.58 -22.96 -6.52
C GLY A 65 4.12 -21.85 -7.42
N LYS A 66 3.28 -20.89 -7.83
CA LYS A 66 3.71 -19.76 -8.66
C LYS A 66 4.00 -18.53 -7.81
N THR A 67 5.09 -17.84 -8.14
CA THR A 67 5.38 -16.53 -7.61
C THR A 67 4.66 -15.47 -8.40
N ARG A 68 3.90 -14.64 -7.71
CA ARG A 68 3.21 -13.50 -8.30
C ARG A 68 3.86 -12.23 -7.82
N GLN A 69 4.23 -11.39 -8.77
CA GLN A 69 4.99 -10.17 -8.50
C GLN A 69 4.24 -8.97 -9.00
N CYS A 70 4.37 -7.87 -8.25
CA CYS A 70 4.04 -6.54 -8.72
C CYS A 70 5.32 -5.81 -9.09
N PHE A 71 5.27 -4.99 -10.12
CA PHE A 71 6.41 -4.22 -10.57
C PHE A 71 6.11 -2.74 -10.42
N CYS A 72 7.10 -1.99 -9.98
CA CYS A 72 6.95 -0.56 -9.79
C CYS A 72 8.20 0.17 -10.27
N ALA A 73 8.00 1.40 -10.74
CA ALA A 73 9.07 2.32 -11.08
C ALA A 73 8.73 3.70 -10.55
N HIS A 74 9.67 4.29 -9.80
CA HIS A 74 9.53 5.65 -9.27
C HIS A 74 10.58 6.56 -9.88
N TYR A 75 10.16 7.75 -10.24
CA TYR A 75 10.99 8.82 -10.75
C TYR A 75 10.79 10.09 -9.93
N VAL A 76 11.90 10.72 -9.56
CA VAL A 76 11.90 11.90 -8.68
C VAL A 76 12.77 12.99 -9.27
N GLU A 77 12.24 14.19 -9.32
CA GLU A 77 12.97 15.41 -9.63
C GLU A 77 13.16 16.23 -8.35
N VAL A 78 14.42 16.58 -8.05
CA VAL A 78 14.78 17.29 -6.82
C VAL A 78 15.57 18.55 -7.10
N GLU A 79 15.44 19.51 -6.21
CA GLU A 79 16.34 20.63 -6.04
C GLU A 79 17.09 20.50 -4.71
N VAL A 80 18.40 20.61 -4.76
CA VAL A 80 19.26 20.50 -3.58
C VAL A 80 20.03 21.80 -3.36
N ASP A 81 19.83 22.46 -2.21
CA ASP A 81 20.74 23.54 -1.77
C ASP A 81 21.94 22.92 -1.08
N THR A 82 23.05 22.82 -1.81
CA THR A 82 24.29 22.21 -1.32
C THR A 82 25.00 23.03 -0.24
N ARG A 83 24.60 24.28 0.02
CA ARG A 83 25.17 25.10 1.07
C ARG A 83 24.63 24.79 2.45
N ILE A 84 23.36 24.39 2.52
CA ILE A 84 22.65 24.12 3.76
C ILE A 84 22.10 22.68 3.84
N GLY A 85 22.31 21.89 2.80
CA GLY A 85 21.92 20.46 2.79
C GLY A 85 20.41 20.20 2.64
N THR A 86 19.59 21.19 2.23
CA THR A 86 18.15 20.98 2.08
C THR A 86 17.79 20.42 0.71
N THR A 87 16.90 19.44 0.71
CA THR A 87 16.34 18.84 -0.51
C THR A 87 14.86 19.15 -0.61
N ARG A 88 14.44 19.64 -1.78
CA ARG A 88 13.05 19.87 -2.13
C ARG A 88 12.67 18.97 -3.32
N ILE A 89 11.59 18.22 -3.20
CA ILE A 89 11.06 17.43 -4.31
C ILE A 89 10.21 18.35 -5.19
N LEU A 90 10.57 18.44 -6.46
CA LEU A 90 9.87 19.28 -7.43
C LEU A 90 8.73 18.51 -8.10
N LYS A 91 8.98 17.23 -8.40
CA LYS A 91 8.00 16.35 -9.04
C LYS A 91 8.27 14.91 -8.62
N TYR A 92 7.18 14.15 -8.46
CA TYR A 92 7.24 12.73 -8.18
C TYR A 92 6.33 11.95 -9.12
N THR A 93 6.83 10.90 -9.74
CA THR A 93 6.06 10.01 -10.60
C THR A 93 6.20 8.57 -10.12
N ALA A 94 5.07 7.92 -9.86
CA ALA A 94 4.99 6.52 -9.44
C ALA A 94 4.20 5.71 -10.47
N VAL A 95 4.82 4.71 -11.07
CA VAL A 95 4.18 3.78 -12.01
C VAL A 95 4.11 2.41 -11.37
N HIS A 96 2.90 1.86 -11.27
CA HIS A 96 2.64 0.61 -10.59
C HIS A 96 1.92 -0.39 -11.47
N GLU A 97 2.45 -1.58 -11.58
CA GLU A 97 1.77 -2.76 -12.08
C GLU A 97 1.19 -3.51 -10.86
N SER A 98 -0.12 -3.37 -10.65
CA SER A 98 -0.87 -3.94 -9.51
C SER A 98 -2.05 -4.81 -9.97
N GLY A 99 -1.95 -5.38 -11.17
CA GLY A 99 -3.04 -6.10 -11.80
C GLY A 99 -4.21 -5.17 -12.12
N ARG A 100 -5.41 -5.71 -12.13
CA ARG A 100 -6.62 -4.91 -12.34
C ARG A 100 -6.88 -3.98 -11.16
N ILE A 101 -7.09 -2.72 -11.45
CA ILE A 101 -7.40 -1.71 -10.44
C ILE A 101 -8.90 -1.71 -10.16
N ILE A 102 -9.30 -2.22 -9.01
CA ILE A 102 -10.71 -2.35 -8.64
C ILE A 102 -11.35 -0.98 -8.39
N ASN A 103 -10.62 -0.10 -7.69
CA ASN A 103 -11.06 1.27 -7.45
C ASN A 103 -9.89 2.23 -7.72
N PRO A 104 -9.90 2.94 -8.86
CA PRO A 104 -8.78 3.83 -9.23
C PRO A 104 -8.52 4.97 -8.24
N THR A 105 -9.55 5.48 -7.58
CA THR A 105 -9.40 6.58 -6.62
C THR A 105 -8.66 6.11 -5.38
N THR A 106 -9.18 5.08 -4.70
CA THR A 106 -8.56 4.57 -3.47
C THR A 106 -7.19 3.93 -3.73
N ALA A 107 -6.99 3.28 -4.88
CA ALA A 107 -5.70 2.73 -5.26
C ALA A 107 -4.65 3.84 -5.45
N ARG A 108 -5.01 4.94 -6.12
CA ARG A 108 -4.12 6.09 -6.29
C ARG A 108 -3.77 6.74 -4.97
N ASP A 109 -4.75 6.91 -4.09
CA ASP A 109 -4.53 7.51 -2.77
C ASP A 109 -3.65 6.61 -1.88
N GLN A 110 -3.78 5.30 -1.99
CA GLN A 110 -2.90 4.35 -1.31
C GLN A 110 -1.45 4.51 -1.76
N ILE A 111 -1.19 4.58 -3.06
CA ILE A 111 0.17 4.76 -3.58
C ILE A 111 0.73 6.14 -3.18
N ARG A 112 -0.06 7.20 -3.25
CA ARG A 112 0.36 8.54 -2.80
C ARG A 112 0.73 8.55 -1.33
N GLY A 113 -0.13 8.01 -0.46
CA GLY A 113 0.12 7.93 0.98
C GLY A 113 1.39 7.13 1.30
N ALA A 114 1.57 5.98 0.67
CA ALA A 114 2.76 5.15 0.83
C ALA A 114 4.04 5.86 0.33
N THR A 115 3.95 6.58 -0.79
CA THR A 115 5.05 7.40 -1.32
C THR A 115 5.45 8.50 -0.35
N ILE A 116 4.48 9.20 0.25
CA ILE A 116 4.71 10.25 1.25
C ILE A 116 5.47 9.69 2.46
N GLN A 117 5.08 8.51 2.95
CA GLN A 117 5.82 7.83 4.02
C GLN A 117 7.28 7.56 3.64
N GLY A 118 7.53 7.06 2.44
CA GLY A 118 8.89 6.80 1.97
C GLY A 118 9.72 8.07 1.75
N ILE A 119 9.11 9.17 1.33
CA ILE A 119 9.76 10.49 1.30
C ILE A 119 10.13 10.94 2.71
N GLY A 120 9.22 10.77 3.69
CA GLY A 120 9.48 11.05 5.10
C GLY A 120 10.70 10.28 5.62
N GLN A 121 10.77 8.98 5.35
CA GLN A 121 11.93 8.15 5.70
C GLN A 121 13.22 8.62 5.01
N ALA A 122 13.12 9.08 3.77
CA ALA A 122 14.30 9.52 3.04
C ALA A 122 14.89 10.83 3.56
N LEU A 123 14.07 11.78 3.99
CA LEU A 123 14.48 13.16 4.21
C LEU A 123 14.33 13.67 5.66
N HIS A 124 13.49 13.03 6.49
CA HIS A 124 13.08 13.64 7.74
C HIS A 124 13.04 12.71 8.95
N GLU A 125 12.53 11.49 8.78
CA GLU A 125 12.21 10.63 9.91
C GLU A 125 13.46 9.96 10.45
N ASP A 126 13.74 10.21 11.74
CA ASP A 126 14.84 9.60 12.44
C ASP A 126 14.45 9.28 13.89
N LEU A 127 14.67 8.04 14.27
CA LEU A 127 14.45 7.57 15.64
C LEU A 127 15.79 7.53 16.37
N LEU A 128 16.11 8.64 17.03
CA LEU A 128 17.35 8.79 17.77
C LEU A 128 17.24 8.18 19.17
N TYR A 129 18.28 7.49 19.59
CA TYR A 129 18.43 6.95 20.92
C TYR A 129 19.64 7.57 21.62
N ASP A 130 19.51 7.78 22.92
CA ASP A 130 20.64 8.10 23.78
C ASP A 130 21.55 6.88 23.90
N SER A 131 22.84 7.03 23.60
CA SER A 131 23.79 5.92 23.54
C SER A 131 24.06 5.27 24.90
N ASP A 132 23.90 6.03 25.98
CA ASP A 132 24.24 5.56 27.32
C ASP A 132 23.06 4.92 28.04
N SER A 133 21.87 5.48 27.86
CA SER A 133 20.65 5.00 28.53
C SER A 133 19.74 4.14 27.64
N GLY A 134 19.92 4.18 26.31
CA GLY A 134 19.03 3.53 25.35
C GLY A 134 17.65 4.17 25.23
N GLN A 135 17.44 5.35 25.82
CA GLN A 135 16.17 6.05 25.76
C GLN A 135 15.95 6.75 24.41
N PRO A 136 14.72 6.73 23.84
CA PRO A 136 14.43 7.46 22.63
C PRO A 136 14.49 8.98 22.87
N LEU A 137 15.29 9.68 22.04
CA LEU A 137 15.43 11.13 22.08
C LEU A 137 14.34 11.84 21.24
N THR A 138 13.73 11.12 20.31
CA THR A 138 12.65 11.61 19.43
C THR A 138 11.32 10.87 19.67
N PRO A 139 10.82 10.77 20.93
CA PRO A 139 9.57 10.10 21.20
C PRO A 139 8.38 10.98 20.78
N GLY A 140 7.50 10.42 19.95
CA GLY A 140 6.24 11.05 19.54
C GLY A 140 6.39 12.22 18.56
N TYR A 141 5.26 12.71 18.09
CA TYR A 141 5.15 13.66 16.98
C TYR A 141 5.76 15.03 17.23
N TYR A 142 5.97 15.43 18.46
CA TYR A 142 6.57 16.73 18.76
C TYR A 142 8.06 16.81 18.40
N ARG A 143 8.77 15.71 18.50
CA ARG A 143 10.22 15.62 18.24
C ARG A 143 10.54 14.84 16.97
N ALA A 144 9.72 13.88 16.61
CA ALA A 144 9.87 13.17 15.36
C ALA A 144 9.46 14.08 14.18
N ARG A 145 10.33 14.18 13.20
CA ARG A 145 10.06 14.98 11.99
C ARG A 145 9.23 14.15 11.02
N HIS A 146 8.00 14.59 10.78
CA HIS A 146 7.13 14.04 9.75
C HIS A 146 6.83 15.09 8.70
N LEU A 147 6.55 14.66 7.48
CA LEU A 147 6.08 15.56 6.43
C LEU A 147 4.76 16.22 6.85
N THR A 148 4.66 17.51 6.64
CA THR A 148 3.41 18.25 6.76
C THR A 148 2.74 18.38 5.39
N HIS A 149 1.50 18.84 5.34
CA HIS A 149 0.81 19.08 4.08
C HIS A 149 1.53 20.05 3.13
N GLN A 150 2.37 20.94 3.67
CA GLN A 150 3.15 21.89 2.88
C GLN A 150 4.38 21.26 2.25
N ASP A 151 4.86 20.15 2.81
CA ASP A 151 6.07 19.45 2.36
C ASP A 151 5.75 18.39 1.30
N VAL A 152 4.47 18.03 1.14
CA VAL A 152 4.05 17.00 0.21
C VAL A 152 4.14 17.51 -1.23
N PRO A 153 4.95 16.85 -2.09
CA PRO A 153 5.04 17.22 -3.49
C PRO A 153 3.80 16.79 -4.28
N ASP A 154 3.68 17.29 -5.49
CA ASP A 154 2.73 16.72 -6.46
C ASP A 154 3.21 15.31 -6.88
N ILE A 155 2.33 14.31 -6.68
CA ILE A 155 2.63 12.90 -6.96
C ILE A 155 1.70 12.38 -8.05
N ASP A 156 2.26 12.18 -9.23
CA ASP A 156 1.58 11.52 -10.34
C ASP A 156 1.63 10.01 -10.17
N VAL A 157 0.46 9.36 -10.18
CA VAL A 157 0.35 7.90 -10.10
C VAL A 157 -0.26 7.35 -11.38
N THR A 158 0.44 6.43 -12.02
CA THR A 158 0.00 5.70 -13.21
C THR A 158 -0.04 4.21 -12.92
N PHE A 159 -1.10 3.53 -13.36
CA PHE A 159 -1.23 2.09 -13.25
C PHE A 159 -1.06 1.42 -14.62
N ILE A 160 -0.36 0.29 -14.60
CA ILE A 160 -0.29 -0.67 -15.72
C ILE A 160 -1.02 -1.92 -15.24
N GLU A 161 -2.05 -2.33 -15.97
CA GLU A 161 -2.85 -3.48 -15.62
C GLU A 161 -2.36 -4.73 -16.39
N VAL A 162 -1.97 -5.76 -15.63
CA VAL A 162 -1.61 -7.08 -16.18
C VAL A 162 -2.38 -8.12 -15.40
N ASP A 163 -3.27 -8.84 -16.08
CA ASP A 163 -4.04 -9.93 -15.47
C ASP A 163 -3.20 -11.21 -15.48
N ASP A 164 -2.88 -11.73 -14.30
CA ASP A 164 -2.23 -13.03 -14.11
C ASP A 164 -3.18 -14.10 -13.52
N GLY A 165 -4.46 -13.74 -13.39
CA GLY A 165 -5.52 -14.63 -12.93
C GLY A 165 -5.45 -15.00 -11.44
N TYR A 166 -4.65 -14.30 -10.63
CA TYR A 166 -4.44 -14.66 -9.23
C TYR A 166 -5.48 -14.07 -8.28
N GLY A 167 -5.63 -12.76 -8.27
CA GLY A 167 -6.56 -12.07 -7.38
C GLY A 167 -7.96 -11.96 -7.96
N PRO A 168 -8.90 -11.41 -7.20
CA PRO A 168 -10.26 -11.22 -7.66
C PRO A 168 -10.26 -10.33 -8.90
N PHE A 169 -10.82 -10.82 -10.01
CA PHE A 169 -10.86 -10.12 -11.29
C PHE A 169 -9.46 -9.75 -11.85
N GLY A 170 -8.38 -10.42 -11.43
CA GLY A 170 -7.01 -10.12 -11.84
C GLY A 170 -6.32 -9.03 -11.02
N ALA A 171 -6.90 -8.60 -9.90
CA ALA A 171 -6.27 -7.63 -9.00
C ALA A 171 -5.06 -8.23 -8.28
N LYS A 172 -4.02 -7.39 -8.06
CA LYS A 172 -2.84 -7.74 -7.29
C LYS A 172 -2.69 -6.83 -6.07
N THR A 173 -1.51 -6.85 -5.44
CA THR A 173 -1.22 -6.02 -4.28
C THR A 173 -0.95 -4.56 -4.69
N ALA A 174 -1.26 -3.61 -3.79
CA ALA A 174 -0.95 -2.20 -3.98
C ALA A 174 -0.60 -1.49 -2.66
N GLY A 175 -0.64 -2.17 -1.52
CA GLY A 175 -0.54 -1.52 -0.21
C GLY A 175 0.83 -0.93 0.09
N GLU A 176 1.88 -1.73 0.02
CA GLU A 176 3.23 -1.36 0.45
C GLU A 176 4.16 -0.92 -0.68
N SER A 177 3.78 -1.17 -1.93
CA SER A 177 4.67 -0.93 -3.08
C SER A 177 5.13 0.52 -3.23
N GLY A 178 4.30 1.48 -2.80
CA GLY A 178 4.65 2.91 -2.84
C GLY A 178 5.77 3.30 -1.87
N ILE A 179 5.80 2.74 -0.67
CA ILE A 179 6.80 3.07 0.34
C ILE A 179 8.15 2.42 0.04
N ILE A 180 8.16 1.19 -0.51
CA ILE A 180 9.39 0.42 -0.72
C ILE A 180 10.37 1.13 -1.66
N LEU A 181 9.88 1.76 -2.72
CA LEU A 181 10.72 2.38 -3.74
C LEU A 181 11.09 3.83 -3.43
N ALA A 182 10.25 4.53 -2.66
CA ALA A 182 10.37 5.98 -2.49
C ALA A 182 11.70 6.41 -1.87
N PRO A 183 12.22 5.80 -0.79
CA PRO A 183 13.51 6.20 -0.22
C PRO A 183 14.66 6.05 -1.22
N ALA A 184 14.69 4.97 -1.97
CA ALA A 184 15.73 4.72 -2.96
C ALA A 184 15.65 5.70 -4.15
N ALA A 185 14.44 6.01 -4.60
CA ALA A 185 14.22 6.98 -5.68
C ALA A 185 14.70 8.38 -5.29
N VAL A 186 14.36 8.83 -4.08
CA VAL A 186 14.83 10.12 -3.54
C VAL A 186 16.34 10.12 -3.39
N ALA A 187 16.94 9.08 -2.79
CA ALA A 187 18.38 8.98 -2.62
C ALA A 187 19.13 9.00 -3.97
N ASN A 188 18.60 8.34 -4.98
CA ASN A 188 19.16 8.36 -6.33
C ASN A 188 19.07 9.75 -6.98
N ALA A 189 17.94 10.45 -6.80
CA ALA A 189 17.76 11.80 -7.32
C ALA A 189 18.75 12.80 -6.66
N VAL A 190 18.92 12.73 -5.34
CA VAL A 190 19.91 13.54 -4.62
C VAL A 190 21.32 13.21 -5.07
N ALA A 191 21.66 11.93 -5.22
CA ALA A 191 22.97 11.51 -5.71
C ALA A 191 23.25 12.04 -7.13
N ASN A 192 22.24 12.02 -8.01
CA ASN A 192 22.36 12.58 -9.35
C ASN A 192 22.56 14.10 -9.33
N ALA A 193 21.87 14.82 -8.44
CA ALA A 193 21.96 16.27 -8.33
C ALA A 193 23.29 16.74 -7.72
N THR A 194 23.87 15.98 -6.79
CA THR A 194 25.05 16.39 -6.01
C THR A 194 26.34 15.69 -6.41
N GLY A 195 26.26 14.59 -7.13
CA GLY A 195 27.39 13.69 -7.41
C GLY A 195 27.79 12.79 -6.22
N ASN A 196 27.11 12.88 -5.08
CA ASN A 196 27.43 12.12 -3.86
C ASN A 196 26.40 11.01 -3.63
N ARG A 197 26.89 9.75 -3.48
CA ARG A 197 26.00 8.61 -3.17
C ARG A 197 25.61 8.61 -1.70
N MET A 198 24.31 8.61 -1.44
CA MET A 198 23.76 8.48 -0.09
C MET A 198 23.74 7.00 0.30
N THR A 199 24.26 6.69 1.51
CA THR A 199 24.36 5.33 2.06
C THR A 199 23.62 5.15 3.37
N SER A 200 23.04 6.23 3.90
CA SER A 200 22.24 6.25 5.12
C SER A 200 21.01 7.14 4.95
N LEU A 201 20.00 6.92 5.75
CA LEU A 201 18.79 7.73 5.83
C LEU A 201 18.60 8.19 7.29
N PRO A 202 17.95 9.33 7.51
CA PRO A 202 17.55 10.32 6.50
C PRO A 202 18.74 11.01 5.84
N ILE A 203 18.53 11.58 4.66
CA ILE A 203 19.53 12.36 3.94
C ILE A 203 19.58 13.75 4.57
N THR A 204 20.71 14.06 5.23
CA THR A 204 20.96 15.32 5.93
C THR A 204 22.25 15.95 5.46
#